data_2e34483fee07a93dbf93c68117755250
#
_entry.id   2e34483fee07a93dbf93c68117755250
#
_cell.length_a   1.000
_cell.length_b   1.000
_cell.length_c   1.000
_cell.angle_alpha   90.00
_cell.angle_beta   90.00
_cell.angle_gamma   90.00
#
_symmetry.space_group_name_H-M   'P 1'
#
loop_
_entity.id
_entity.type
_entity.pdbx_description
1 polymer ?
#
loop_
_entity_poly.entity_id
_entity_poly.type
_entity_poly.pdbx_seq_one_letter_code
_entity_poly.pdbx_strand_id
1 'polypeptide(L)'
;MHIVDMSQNELEVPEDYTEEEKRSDILTYGMIGVKYRNGFEHPEYLESDKIYKITIRTTKLSNIFLPGHRMRVTITSGAKNFMFPNSNTREGFNSETRQKAHITIHRGGAYASGILLPIEESAK
;
A
#
# COMPACT_ATOMS: atom_id res chain seq x y z
N MET A 1 -1.94 -0.10 -1.97
CA MET A 1 -1.48 0.19 -0.57
C MET A 1 -2.68 0.09 0.34
N HIS A 2 -2.54 -0.61 1.44
CA HIS A 2 -3.57 -0.71 2.48
C HIS A 2 -3.00 -0.16 3.78
N ILE A 3 -3.78 0.57 4.53
CA ILE A 3 -3.48 0.93 5.91
C ILE A 3 -4.42 0.14 6.79
N VAL A 4 -3.86 -0.54 7.76
CA VAL A 4 -4.55 -1.51 8.62
C VAL A 4 -4.32 -1.06 10.06
N ASP A 5 -5.37 -1.09 10.85
CA ASP A 5 -5.24 -1.04 12.31
C ASP A 5 -5.06 -2.46 12.83
N MET A 6 -4.02 -2.67 13.61
CA MET A 6 -3.66 -3.96 14.16
C MET A 6 -3.74 -3.92 15.69
N SER A 7 -4.59 -4.74 16.24
CA SER A 7 -4.52 -5.08 17.65
C SER A 7 -3.32 -5.99 17.87
N GLN A 8 -2.46 -5.60 18.76
CA GLN A 8 -1.20 -6.24 19.19
C GLN A 8 -0.66 -7.48 18.42
N ASN A 9 0.54 -7.35 17.89
CA ASN A 9 1.48 -8.43 17.52
C ASN A 9 1.08 -9.53 16.54
N GLU A 10 0.79 -9.20 15.27
CA GLU A 10 0.70 -10.24 14.22
C GLU A 10 2.04 -10.93 13.86
N LEU A 11 3.18 -10.48 14.37
CA LEU A 11 4.48 -11.06 14.01
C LEU A 11 4.90 -12.24 14.91
N GLU A 12 4.38 -12.31 16.13
CA GLU A 12 4.59 -13.42 17.07
C GLU A 12 3.40 -13.43 18.04
N VAL A 13 2.27 -13.97 17.62
CA VAL A 13 1.11 -14.11 18.49
C VAL A 13 1.29 -15.39 19.32
N PRO A 14 1.35 -15.30 20.65
CA PRO A 14 1.30 -16.48 21.49
C PRO A 14 0.04 -17.32 21.21
N GLU A 15 0.13 -18.64 21.35
CA GLU A 15 -0.99 -19.56 21.03
C GLU A 15 -2.25 -19.34 21.86
N ASP A 16 -2.12 -18.61 22.97
CA ASP A 16 -3.19 -18.29 23.93
C ASP A 16 -3.95 -16.99 23.65
N TYR A 17 -3.59 -16.24 22.58
CA TYR A 17 -4.31 -15.04 22.19
C TYR A 17 -5.66 -15.35 21.55
N THR A 18 -6.67 -14.58 21.93
CA THR A 18 -8.02 -14.69 21.36
C THR A 18 -8.06 -14.17 19.91
N GLU A 19 -9.07 -14.60 19.15
CA GLU A 19 -9.24 -14.11 17.75
C GLU A 19 -9.53 -12.59 17.68
N GLU A 20 -10.08 -11.97 18.74
CA GLU A 20 -10.27 -10.52 18.81
C GLU A 20 -8.95 -9.79 18.97
N GLU A 21 -8.00 -10.34 19.72
CA GLU A 21 -6.68 -9.76 19.91
C GLU A 21 -5.79 -9.88 18.66
N LYS A 22 -6.12 -10.79 17.75
CA LYS A 22 -5.47 -10.97 16.45
C LYS A 22 -6.12 -10.13 15.35
N ARG A 23 -7.13 -9.34 15.67
CA ARG A 23 -7.91 -8.61 14.69
C ARG A 23 -7.09 -7.58 13.95
N SER A 24 -7.31 -7.53 12.65
CA SER A 24 -6.64 -6.64 11.72
C SER A 24 -7.68 -6.02 10.79
N ASP A 25 -7.97 -4.73 10.98
CA ASP A 25 -9.00 -4.03 10.23
C ASP A 25 -8.39 -3.17 9.12
N ILE A 26 -8.83 -3.40 7.89
CA ILE A 26 -8.46 -2.54 6.76
C ILE A 26 -9.20 -1.22 6.88
N LEU A 27 -8.48 -0.15 7.19
CA LEU A 27 -9.06 1.17 7.37
C LEU A 27 -9.22 1.91 6.04
N THR A 28 -8.23 1.82 5.18
CA THR A 28 -8.24 2.53 3.90
C THR A 28 -7.31 1.85 2.90
N TYR A 29 -7.55 2.13 1.65
CA TYR A 29 -6.70 1.67 0.55
C TYR A 29 -6.54 2.75 -0.51
N GLY A 30 -5.51 2.62 -1.32
CA GLY A 30 -5.27 3.45 -2.49
C GLY A 30 -4.60 2.64 -3.59
N MET A 31 -4.87 3.02 -4.82
CA MET A 31 -4.32 2.38 -6.01
C MET A 31 -3.78 3.42 -6.96
N ILE A 32 -2.77 3.05 -7.71
CA ILE A 32 -2.25 3.85 -8.81
C ILE A 32 -1.73 2.95 -9.93
N GLY A 33 -2.11 3.23 -11.16
CA GLY A 33 -1.40 2.71 -12.32
C GLY A 33 -0.12 3.52 -12.51
N VAL A 34 1.03 2.94 -12.22
CA VAL A 34 2.29 3.68 -12.14
C VAL A 34 2.66 4.39 -13.45
N LYS A 35 2.25 3.86 -14.59
CA LYS A 35 2.42 4.53 -15.88
C LYS A 35 1.62 5.85 -16.00
N TYR A 36 0.65 6.07 -15.12
CA TYR A 36 -0.18 7.29 -15.07
C TYR A 36 0.16 8.18 -13.87
N ARG A 37 1.35 8.01 -13.26
CA ARG A 37 1.77 8.77 -12.07
C ARG A 37 1.79 10.28 -12.26
N ASN A 38 1.98 10.74 -13.49
CA ASN A 38 2.02 12.16 -13.86
C ASN A 38 0.75 12.64 -14.59
N GLY A 39 -0.27 11.79 -14.74
CA GLY A 39 -1.53 12.09 -15.41
C GLY A 39 -1.99 10.95 -16.31
N PHE A 40 -3.26 10.97 -16.69
CA PHE A 40 -3.86 9.92 -17.53
C PHE A 40 -3.65 10.15 -19.02
N GLU A 41 -3.39 11.38 -19.44
CA GLU A 41 -3.31 11.75 -20.85
C GLU A 41 -2.07 11.20 -21.54
N HIS A 42 -0.96 11.07 -20.79
CA HIS A 42 0.32 10.62 -21.32
C HIS A 42 0.91 9.50 -20.45
N PRO A 43 0.67 8.23 -20.79
CA PRO A 43 1.23 7.13 -20.04
C PRO A 43 2.77 7.09 -20.18
N GLU A 44 3.46 7.12 -19.06
CA GLU A 44 4.92 7.05 -18.98
C GLU A 44 5.35 5.72 -18.38
N TYR A 45 5.97 4.86 -19.20
CA TYR A 45 6.45 3.57 -18.73
C TYR A 45 7.68 3.72 -17.83
N LEU A 46 7.84 2.76 -16.92
CA LEU A 46 9.00 2.68 -16.07
C LEU A 46 10.21 2.12 -16.86
N GLU A 47 11.37 2.65 -16.55
CA GLU A 47 12.66 2.12 -17.00
C GLU A 47 13.25 1.22 -15.90
N SER A 48 13.87 0.11 -16.27
CA SER A 48 14.56 -0.76 -15.33
C SER A 48 15.66 0.01 -14.59
N ASP A 49 15.90 -0.36 -13.35
CA ASP A 49 16.97 0.18 -12.50
C ASP A 49 16.89 1.69 -12.20
N LYS A 50 15.76 2.32 -12.56
CA LYS A 50 15.50 3.72 -12.24
C LYS A 50 14.57 3.84 -11.04
N ILE A 51 14.93 4.73 -10.11
CA ILE A 51 14.14 4.99 -8.91
C ILE A 51 13.09 6.07 -9.20
N TYR A 52 11.85 5.80 -8.83
CA TYR A 52 10.73 6.70 -9.03
C TYR A 52 10.05 7.05 -7.70
N LYS A 53 9.71 8.32 -7.55
CA LYS A 53 8.83 8.74 -6.47
C LYS A 53 7.38 8.58 -6.91
N ILE A 54 6.61 7.79 -6.18
CA ILE A 54 5.20 7.52 -6.48
C ILE A 54 4.36 7.97 -5.29
N THR A 55 3.35 8.77 -5.57
CA THR A 55 2.38 9.20 -4.56
C THR A 55 1.08 8.42 -4.74
N ILE A 56 0.69 7.67 -3.72
CA ILE A 56 -0.57 6.93 -3.70
C ILE A 56 -1.50 7.62 -2.71
N ARG A 57 -2.62 8.11 -3.20
CA ARG A 57 -3.67 8.68 -2.34
C ARG A 57 -4.61 7.57 -1.92
N THR A 58 -4.95 7.54 -0.65
CA THR A 58 -5.96 6.65 -0.10
C THR A 58 -7.31 7.35 0.00
N THR A 59 -8.36 6.59 0.24
CA THR A 59 -9.67 7.15 0.60
C THR A 59 -9.56 7.89 1.93
N LYS A 60 -10.44 8.87 2.12
CA LYS A 60 -10.52 9.61 3.38
C LYS A 60 -11.03 8.67 4.48
N LEU A 61 -10.45 8.81 5.66
CA LEU A 61 -10.89 8.08 6.83
C LEU A 61 -10.74 8.97 8.07
N SER A 62 -11.52 8.66 9.10
CA SER A 62 -11.33 9.15 10.46
C SER A 62 -11.23 7.94 11.37
N ASN A 63 -10.13 7.81 12.09
CA ASN A 63 -9.89 6.69 12.98
C ASN A 63 -9.08 7.12 14.20
N ILE A 64 -9.36 6.52 15.33
CA ILE A 64 -8.59 6.68 16.56
C ILE A 64 -7.82 5.39 16.80
N PHE A 65 -6.51 5.47 16.83
CA PHE A 65 -5.66 4.36 17.22
C PHE A 65 -5.57 4.31 18.75
N LEU A 66 -6.10 3.26 19.32
CA LEU A 66 -6.07 3.05 20.76
C LEU A 66 -4.65 2.71 21.25
N PRO A 67 -4.35 2.93 22.55
CA PRO A 67 -3.09 2.48 23.12
C PRO A 67 -2.86 0.99 22.88
N GLY A 68 -1.65 0.63 22.45
CA GLY A 68 -1.29 -0.75 22.10
C GLY A 68 -1.62 -1.16 20.66
N HIS A 69 -2.47 -0.42 19.95
CA HIS A 69 -2.73 -0.66 18.53
C HIS A 69 -1.53 -0.26 17.66
N ARG A 70 -1.44 -0.86 16.49
CA ARG A 70 -0.35 -0.60 15.53
C ARG A 70 -0.92 -0.32 14.14
N MET A 71 -0.30 0.61 13.46
CA MET A 71 -0.58 0.88 12.05
C MET A 71 0.29 -0.01 11.17
N ARG A 72 -0.35 -0.83 10.32
CA ARG A 72 0.34 -1.59 9.28
C ARG A 72 0.07 -0.98 7.91
N VAL A 73 1.12 -0.86 7.12
CA VAL A 73 1.03 -0.48 5.72
C VAL A 73 1.44 -1.65 4.85
N THR A 74 0.53 -2.09 4.02
CA THR A 74 0.79 -3.15 3.05
C THR A 74 0.87 -2.55 1.65
N ILE A 75 1.94 -2.79 0.93
CA ILE A 75 2.14 -2.39 -0.45
C ILE A 75 2.22 -3.66 -1.30
N THR A 76 1.41 -3.73 -2.33
CA THR A 76 1.37 -4.89 -3.24
C THR A 76 1.22 -4.44 -4.68
N SER A 77 1.73 -5.21 -5.62
CA SER A 77 1.56 -5.01 -7.06
C SER A 77 0.28 -5.59 -7.62
N GLY A 78 -0.50 -6.29 -6.79
CA GLY A 78 -1.78 -6.87 -7.20
C GLY A 78 -2.58 -7.34 -6.00
N ALA A 79 -3.88 -7.49 -6.18
CA ALA A 79 -4.79 -8.06 -5.20
C ALA A 79 -5.80 -8.96 -5.92
N LYS A 80 -5.72 -10.27 -5.68
CA LYS A 80 -6.60 -11.26 -6.29
C LYS A 80 -8.06 -10.93 -5.97
N ASN A 81 -8.91 -10.97 -6.98
CA ASN A 81 -10.35 -10.66 -6.92
C ASN A 81 -10.71 -9.20 -6.57
N PHE A 82 -9.72 -8.32 -6.41
CA PHE A 82 -9.94 -6.93 -6.07
C PHE A 82 -9.41 -5.98 -7.15
N MET A 83 -8.33 -6.35 -7.81
CA MET A 83 -7.73 -5.56 -8.89
C MET A 83 -7.48 -6.45 -10.12
N PHE A 84 -7.55 -5.83 -11.30
CA PHE A 84 -7.12 -6.49 -12.52
C PHE A 84 -5.62 -6.84 -12.44
N PRO A 85 -5.24 -8.05 -12.87
CA PRO A 85 -3.83 -8.43 -12.87
C PRO A 85 -3.05 -7.56 -13.85
N ASN A 86 -1.91 -7.04 -13.41
CA ASN A 86 -0.99 -6.35 -14.28
C ASN A 86 -0.15 -7.37 -15.06
N SER A 87 -0.11 -7.25 -16.38
CA SER A 87 0.70 -8.12 -17.24
C SER A 87 2.19 -7.79 -17.18
N ASN A 88 2.56 -6.60 -16.74
CA ASN A 88 3.89 -5.99 -16.81
C ASN A 88 4.42 -5.90 -18.26
N THR A 89 3.51 -5.83 -19.22
CA THR A 89 3.80 -5.61 -20.64
C THR A 89 3.19 -4.30 -21.12
N ARG A 90 3.59 -3.82 -22.29
CA ARG A 90 3.04 -2.57 -22.84
C ARG A 90 1.57 -2.68 -23.24
N GLU A 91 1.11 -3.88 -23.63
CA GLU A 91 -0.27 -4.15 -23.97
C GLU A 91 -1.24 -4.07 -22.78
N GLY A 92 -0.69 -4.11 -21.55
CA GLY A 92 -1.48 -3.96 -20.33
C GLY A 92 -2.47 -5.09 -20.10
N PHE A 93 -3.73 -4.77 -19.85
CA PHE A 93 -4.77 -5.76 -19.49
C PHE A 93 -5.10 -6.74 -20.61
N ASN A 94 -4.91 -6.35 -21.86
CA ASN A 94 -5.22 -7.16 -23.02
C ASN A 94 -4.08 -8.09 -23.44
N SER A 95 -2.96 -8.08 -22.71
CA SER A 95 -1.83 -8.92 -23.04
C SER A 95 -2.13 -10.39 -22.74
N GLU A 96 -1.91 -11.25 -23.72
CA GLU A 96 -1.94 -12.71 -23.53
C GLU A 96 -0.73 -13.22 -22.77
N THR A 97 0.35 -12.44 -22.78
CA THR A 97 1.59 -12.77 -22.08
C THR A 97 1.72 -11.98 -20.78
N ARG A 98 2.42 -12.55 -19.81
CA ARG A 98 2.71 -11.89 -18.53
C ARG A 98 4.20 -11.96 -18.24
N GLN A 99 4.74 -10.86 -17.72
CA GLN A 99 6.13 -10.79 -17.31
C GLN A 99 6.20 -10.63 -15.79
N LYS A 100 7.15 -11.32 -15.18
CA LYS A 100 7.44 -11.16 -13.75
C LYS A 100 8.21 -9.87 -13.55
N ALA A 101 7.73 -9.03 -12.64
CA ALA A 101 8.44 -7.82 -12.21
C ALA A 101 9.01 -8.01 -10.81
N HIS A 102 10.19 -7.43 -10.58
CA HIS A 102 10.77 -7.26 -9.24
C HIS A 102 10.61 -5.80 -8.84
N ILE A 103 9.97 -5.58 -7.70
CA ILE A 103 9.70 -4.23 -7.19
C ILE A 103 10.44 -4.06 -5.87
N THR A 104 11.26 -3.02 -5.80
CA THR A 104 11.97 -2.65 -4.57
C THR A 104 11.35 -1.39 -3.97
N ILE A 105 11.03 -1.44 -2.70
CA ILE A 105 10.53 -0.31 -1.93
C ILE A 105 11.64 0.19 -1.02
N HIS A 106 12.08 1.42 -1.22
CA HIS A 106 13.12 2.03 -0.38
C HIS A 106 12.50 2.57 0.91
N ARG A 107 13.04 2.19 2.07
CA ARG A 107 12.54 2.58 3.39
C ARG A 107 13.45 3.53 4.16
N GLY A 108 14.55 3.94 3.59
CA GLY A 108 15.51 4.82 4.28
C GLY A 108 16.48 5.49 3.35
N GLY A 109 17.39 6.29 3.90
CA GLY A 109 18.38 7.04 3.15
C GLY A 109 17.77 8.13 2.27
N ALA A 110 18.39 8.38 1.12
CA ALA A 110 17.98 9.44 0.18
C ALA A 110 16.60 9.20 -0.46
N TYR A 111 16.08 7.96 -0.43
CA TYR A 111 14.84 7.56 -1.10
C TYR A 111 13.81 6.98 -0.11
N ALA A 112 13.72 7.55 1.08
CA ALA A 112 12.82 7.07 2.11
C ALA A 112 11.35 7.14 1.67
N SER A 113 10.62 6.04 1.84
CA SER A 113 9.17 6.00 1.76
C SER A 113 8.56 6.46 3.08
N GLY A 114 7.41 7.11 3.01
CA GLY A 114 6.69 7.60 4.19
C GLY A 114 5.20 7.71 3.95
N ILE A 115 4.47 7.95 5.03
CA ILE A 115 3.03 8.20 5.01
C ILE A 115 2.81 9.61 5.56
N LEU A 116 1.98 10.38 4.88
CA LEU A 116 1.49 11.65 5.38
C LEU A 116 0.10 11.44 5.96
N LEU A 117 -0.03 11.63 7.25
CA LEU A 117 -1.30 11.53 7.99
C LEU A 117 -1.66 12.90 8.55
N PRO A 118 -2.84 13.43 8.23
CA PRO A 118 -3.38 14.56 8.99
C PRO A 118 -3.76 14.07 10.39
N ILE A 119 -3.35 14.81 11.40
CA ILE A 119 -3.68 14.52 12.80
C ILE A 119 -4.55 15.69 13.28
N GLU A 120 -5.70 15.37 13.87
CA GLU A 120 -6.51 16.34 14.58
C GLU A 120 -5.97 16.50 16.00
N GLU A 121 -5.60 17.72 16.37
CA GLU A 121 -5.25 18.04 17.75
C GLU A 121 -6.54 18.06 18.59
N SER A 122 -6.59 17.26 19.64
CA SER A 122 -7.70 17.32 20.60
C SER A 122 -7.81 18.74 21.13
N ALA A 123 -8.94 19.38 20.93
CA ALA A 123 -9.24 20.62 21.63
C ALA A 123 -9.09 20.40 23.13
N LYS A 124 -8.22 21.19 23.78
CA LYS A 124 -8.03 21.18 25.23
C LYS A 124 -9.28 21.72 25.92
#